data_13e416885444c683211fc62e53e48cc7
#
_entry.id   13e416885444c683211fc62e53e48cc7
#
_cell.length_a   1.000
_cell.length_b   1.000
_cell.length_c   1.000
_cell.angle_alpha   90.00
_cell.angle_beta   90.00
_cell.angle_gamma   90.00
#
_symmetry.space_group_name_H-M   'P 1'
#
loop_
_entity.id
_entity.type
_entity.pdbx_description
1 polymer ?
#
loop_
_entity_poly.entity_id
_entity_poly.type
_entity_poly.pdbx_seq_one_letter_code
_entity_poly.pdbx_strand_id
1 'polypeptide(L)'
;MKTNKINALEAVIAALEISENELTNWFNNRGKDKTGLIPTELPLVYRRGNELTVENGLNLSRKSELWGIQLLSGVMVALTCGPGNNVSDTTWGEVKKFAEKMRLNGKPGFLPSKDVLKEHWGTEEQTRFTATVKVLKENEIAADGYWGCIWCSEEYNPDGAYCFTLKGGYDDWDSKGATYGNDRVALAF
;
A
#
# COMPACT_ATOMS: atom_id res chain seq x y z
N MET A 1 -4.44 36.33 -26.15
CA MET A 1 -3.45 35.44 -25.48
C MET A 1 -3.70 33.93 -25.65
N LYS A 2 -4.87 33.45 -26.09
CA LYS A 2 -5.13 32.01 -26.33
C LYS A 2 -4.50 31.49 -27.63
N THR A 3 -4.39 32.31 -28.65
CA THR A 3 -3.90 31.92 -30.00
C THR A 3 -2.44 31.51 -30.02
N ASN A 4 -1.58 32.16 -29.21
CA ASN A 4 -0.12 31.84 -29.20
C ASN A 4 0.23 30.49 -28.56
N LYS A 5 -0.66 29.93 -27.71
CA LYS A 5 -0.40 28.61 -27.09
C LYS A 5 -0.74 27.46 -28.04
N ILE A 6 -1.74 27.65 -28.91
CA ILE A 6 -2.12 26.63 -29.91
C ILE A 6 -1.02 26.52 -30.96
N ASN A 7 -0.50 27.63 -31.45
CA ASN A 7 0.58 27.66 -32.44
C ASN A 7 1.89 27.05 -31.91
N ALA A 8 2.16 27.21 -30.60
CA ALA A 8 3.34 26.58 -29.98
C ALA A 8 3.20 25.05 -29.88
N LEU A 9 1.99 24.54 -29.64
CA LEU A 9 1.73 23.12 -29.58
C LEU A 9 1.83 22.47 -30.96
N GLU A 10 1.25 23.10 -31.99
CA GLU A 10 1.34 22.66 -33.39
C GLU A 10 2.80 22.64 -33.87
N ALA A 11 3.60 23.66 -33.50
CA ALA A 11 5.03 23.69 -33.81
C ALA A 11 5.82 22.56 -33.12
N VAL A 12 5.45 22.19 -31.90
CA VAL A 12 6.09 21.07 -31.17
C VAL A 12 5.72 19.73 -31.81
N ILE A 13 4.44 19.54 -32.18
CA ILE A 13 3.98 18.33 -32.88
C ILE A 13 4.74 18.16 -34.21
N ALA A 14 4.86 19.23 -35.00
CA ALA A 14 5.57 19.22 -36.28
C ALA A 14 7.09 18.97 -36.11
N ALA A 15 7.69 19.51 -35.05
CA ALA A 15 9.12 19.33 -34.76
C ALA A 15 9.48 17.91 -34.28
N LEU A 16 8.50 17.19 -33.66
CA LEU A 16 8.70 15.85 -33.18
C LEU A 16 8.26 14.77 -34.17
N GLU A 17 7.72 15.15 -35.35
CA GLU A 17 7.19 14.25 -36.39
C GLU A 17 6.14 13.22 -35.80
N ILE A 18 5.44 13.59 -34.75
CA ILE A 18 4.43 12.76 -34.11
C ILE A 18 3.03 13.17 -34.57
N SER A 19 2.14 12.20 -34.77
CA SER A 19 0.75 12.48 -35.09
C SER A 19 -0.03 12.98 -33.87
N GLU A 20 -1.15 13.69 -34.10
CA GLU A 20 -2.07 14.08 -33.02
C GLU A 20 -2.56 12.88 -32.20
N ASN A 21 -2.76 11.74 -32.86
CA ASN A 21 -3.16 10.49 -32.20
C ASN A 21 -2.06 9.97 -31.27
N GLU A 22 -0.80 10.03 -31.68
CA GLU A 22 0.34 9.63 -30.84
C GLU A 22 0.48 10.55 -29.64
N LEU A 23 0.32 11.86 -29.84
CA LEU A 23 0.36 12.83 -28.76
C LEU A 23 -0.82 12.63 -27.79
N THR A 24 -2.02 12.40 -28.30
CA THR A 24 -3.20 12.10 -27.49
C THR A 24 -3.03 10.80 -26.69
N ASN A 25 -2.49 9.76 -27.32
CA ASN A 25 -2.16 8.50 -26.65
C ASN A 25 -1.07 8.71 -25.59
N TRP A 26 -0.07 9.54 -25.87
CA TRP A 26 0.95 9.87 -24.88
C TRP A 26 0.38 10.61 -23.67
N PHE A 27 -0.51 11.62 -23.89
CA PHE A 27 -1.18 12.31 -22.80
C PHE A 27 -2.10 11.40 -21.97
N ASN A 28 -2.86 10.53 -22.63
CA ASN A 28 -3.78 9.59 -21.96
C ASN A 28 -3.03 8.49 -21.19
N ASN A 29 -1.78 8.18 -21.60
CA ASN A 29 -0.94 7.18 -20.96
C ASN A 29 0.19 7.80 -20.13
N ARG A 30 0.20 9.13 -20.00
CA ARG A 30 1.21 9.86 -19.23
C ARG A 30 1.25 9.37 -17.80
N GLY A 31 2.40 8.90 -17.36
CA GLY A 31 2.59 8.33 -16.03
C GLY A 31 2.28 6.84 -15.90
N LYS A 32 1.85 6.17 -16.99
CA LYS A 32 1.73 4.70 -17.02
C LYS A 32 2.99 4.10 -17.62
N ASP A 33 3.44 3.02 -17.05
CA ASP A 33 4.51 2.22 -17.63
C ASP A 33 4.00 1.36 -18.82
N LYS A 34 4.87 0.55 -19.43
CA LYS A 34 4.52 -0.35 -20.55
C LYS A 34 3.48 -1.40 -20.20
N THR A 35 3.22 -1.63 -18.90
CA THR A 35 2.23 -2.57 -18.38
C THR A 35 0.85 -1.92 -18.19
N GLY A 36 0.73 -0.59 -18.41
CA GLY A 36 -0.48 0.18 -18.16
C GLY A 36 -0.71 0.51 -16.69
N LEU A 37 0.29 0.29 -15.85
CA LEU A 37 0.27 0.63 -14.43
C LEU A 37 0.69 2.09 -14.23
N ILE A 38 0.12 2.73 -13.20
CA ILE A 38 0.62 4.00 -12.69
C ILE A 38 1.77 3.69 -11.73
N PRO A 39 3.00 4.19 -11.95
CA PRO A 39 4.14 3.89 -11.10
C PRO A 39 3.92 4.31 -9.64
N THR A 40 4.37 3.48 -8.72
CA THR A 40 4.44 3.75 -7.28
C THR A 40 5.83 3.43 -6.75
N GLU A 41 6.24 4.07 -5.66
CA GLU A 41 7.56 3.84 -5.06
C GLU A 41 7.69 2.48 -4.36
N LEU A 42 6.55 1.94 -3.89
CA LEU A 42 6.45 0.60 -3.33
C LEU A 42 5.42 -0.23 -4.10
N PRO A 43 5.61 -1.54 -4.19
CA PRO A 43 4.64 -2.45 -4.80
C PRO A 43 3.28 -2.39 -4.10
N LEU A 44 2.22 -2.61 -4.86
CA LEU A 44 0.86 -2.65 -4.36
C LEU A 44 0.36 -4.09 -4.23
N VAL A 45 -0.43 -4.33 -3.20
CA VAL A 45 -1.00 -5.64 -2.88
C VAL A 45 -2.47 -5.64 -3.22
N TYR A 46 -2.87 -6.59 -4.04
CA TYR A 46 -4.26 -6.82 -4.45
C TYR A 46 -4.77 -8.10 -3.82
N ARG A 47 -6.03 -8.07 -3.38
CA ARG A 47 -6.67 -9.19 -2.69
C ARG A 47 -7.92 -9.64 -3.43
N ARG A 48 -8.01 -10.95 -3.69
CA ARG A 48 -9.22 -11.62 -4.18
C ARG A 48 -9.55 -12.82 -3.29
N GLY A 49 -10.56 -12.67 -2.45
CA GLY A 49 -10.85 -13.66 -1.41
C GLY A 49 -9.70 -13.75 -0.39
N ASN A 50 -9.06 -14.90 -0.30
CA ASN A 50 -7.89 -15.12 0.54
C ASN A 50 -6.55 -15.05 -0.22
N GLU A 51 -6.57 -14.88 -1.53
CA GLU A 51 -5.37 -14.80 -2.36
C GLU A 51 -4.89 -13.35 -2.47
N LEU A 52 -3.57 -13.17 -2.32
CA LEU A 52 -2.86 -11.92 -2.52
C LEU A 52 -1.97 -12.01 -3.76
N THR A 53 -1.89 -10.90 -4.46
CA THR A 53 -0.96 -10.69 -5.57
C THR A 53 -0.26 -9.35 -5.41
N VAL A 54 0.97 -9.24 -5.89
CA VAL A 54 1.79 -8.02 -5.80
C VAL A 54 2.06 -7.49 -7.21
N GLU A 55 1.85 -6.20 -7.42
CA GLU A 55 2.13 -5.50 -8.67
C GLU A 55 3.00 -4.26 -8.43
N ASN A 56 3.93 -3.99 -9.35
CA ASN A 56 4.82 -2.82 -9.28
C ASN A 56 4.15 -1.57 -9.85
N GLY A 57 3.04 -1.15 -9.23
CA GLY A 57 2.30 0.03 -9.64
C GLY A 57 0.78 -0.13 -9.46
N LEU A 58 0.08 1.00 -9.60
CA LEU A 58 -1.36 1.06 -9.44
C LEU A 58 -2.08 0.61 -10.71
N ASN A 59 -2.82 -0.48 -10.60
CA ASN A 59 -3.70 -1.00 -11.63
C ASN A 59 -5.13 -0.51 -11.42
N LEU A 60 -5.56 0.49 -12.18
CA LEU A 60 -6.90 1.06 -12.03
C LEU A 60 -8.02 0.07 -12.36
N SER A 61 -7.77 -0.93 -13.19
CA SER A 61 -8.77 -1.97 -13.50
C SER A 61 -9.04 -2.90 -12.32
N ARG A 62 -8.12 -2.93 -11.34
CA ARG A 62 -8.19 -3.73 -10.11
C ARG A 62 -8.37 -2.87 -8.85
N LYS A 63 -8.80 -1.61 -9.00
CA LYS A 63 -8.96 -0.67 -7.88
C LYS A 63 -9.77 -1.26 -6.71
N SER A 64 -10.82 -2.02 -7.01
CA SER A 64 -11.67 -2.66 -5.99
C SER A 64 -11.00 -3.84 -5.26
N GLU A 65 -9.92 -4.38 -5.79
CA GLU A 65 -9.14 -5.47 -5.18
C GLU A 65 -7.95 -4.94 -4.37
N LEU A 66 -7.62 -3.64 -4.50
CA LEU A 66 -6.46 -3.06 -3.84
C LEU A 66 -6.61 -3.14 -2.32
N TRP A 67 -5.68 -3.85 -1.68
CA TRP A 67 -5.69 -4.14 -0.27
C TRP A 67 -4.61 -3.41 0.52
N GLY A 68 -3.40 -3.32 -0.01
CA GLY A 68 -2.26 -2.84 0.76
C GLY A 68 -1.05 -2.42 -0.06
N ILE A 69 0.01 -2.12 0.66
CA ILE A 69 1.34 -1.77 0.16
C ILE A 69 2.33 -2.80 0.67
N GLN A 70 3.22 -3.29 -0.19
CA GLN A 70 4.35 -4.12 0.23
C GLN A 70 5.54 -3.22 0.56
N LEU A 71 6.05 -3.36 1.78
CA LEU A 71 7.24 -2.68 2.26
C LEU A 71 8.51 -3.30 1.68
N LEU A 72 9.66 -2.61 1.80
CA LEU A 72 10.97 -3.13 1.36
C LEU A 72 11.37 -4.40 2.12
N SER A 73 10.94 -4.52 3.37
CA SER A 73 11.06 -5.74 4.18
C SER A 73 10.30 -6.96 3.64
N GLY A 74 9.43 -6.75 2.64
CA GLY A 74 8.48 -7.76 2.17
C GLY A 74 7.17 -7.81 2.97
N VAL A 75 7.09 -7.14 4.11
CA VAL A 75 5.85 -7.05 4.90
C VAL A 75 4.79 -6.28 4.11
N MET A 76 3.57 -6.80 4.09
CA MET A 76 2.43 -6.18 3.42
C MET A 76 1.53 -5.50 4.44
N VAL A 77 1.29 -4.21 4.28
CA VAL A 77 0.48 -3.39 5.19
C VAL A 77 -0.83 -3.01 4.51
N ALA A 78 -1.96 -3.28 5.16
CA ALA A 78 -3.27 -2.89 4.66
C ALA A 78 -3.40 -1.36 4.55
N LEU A 79 -4.12 -0.88 3.54
CA LEU A 79 -4.38 0.56 3.35
C LEU A 79 -5.37 1.11 4.37
N THR A 80 -6.28 0.27 4.83
CA THR A 80 -7.31 0.60 5.82
C THR A 80 -7.22 -0.32 7.02
N CYS A 81 -7.83 0.08 8.12
CA CYS A 81 -7.86 -0.70 9.34
C CYS A 81 -8.77 -1.92 9.21
N GLY A 82 -8.44 -3.00 9.92
CA GLY A 82 -9.24 -4.21 10.02
C GLY A 82 -9.17 -5.18 8.83
N PRO A 83 -9.51 -6.45 9.05
CA PRO A 83 -9.33 -7.53 8.07
C PRO A 83 -10.24 -7.44 6.85
N GLY A 84 -11.35 -6.71 6.93
CA GLY A 84 -12.38 -6.64 5.89
C GLY A 84 -12.39 -5.36 5.07
N ASN A 85 -11.38 -4.51 5.19
CA ASN A 85 -11.41 -3.10 4.73
C ASN A 85 -12.51 -2.27 5.41
N ASN A 86 -13.19 -2.82 6.41
CA ASN A 86 -14.10 -2.11 7.27
C ASN A 86 -13.35 -1.78 8.56
N VAL A 87 -13.21 -0.51 8.79
CA VAL A 87 -12.69 0.05 10.03
C VAL A 87 -13.43 -0.58 11.18
N SER A 88 -12.80 -1.41 11.97
CA SER A 88 -13.13 -1.58 13.39
C SER A 88 -12.22 -2.59 14.07
N ASP A 89 -11.75 -2.21 15.17
CA ASP A 89 -11.55 -2.95 16.39
C ASP A 89 -11.19 -4.42 16.16
N THR A 90 -9.93 -4.69 15.82
CA THR A 90 -9.47 -6.06 15.58
C THR A 90 -8.51 -6.45 16.68
N THR A 91 -8.86 -7.45 17.44
CA THR A 91 -7.99 -8.02 18.47
C THR A 91 -6.79 -8.74 17.84
N TRP A 92 -5.70 -8.87 18.59
CA TRP A 92 -4.52 -9.62 18.15
C TRP A 92 -4.86 -11.03 17.63
N GLY A 93 -5.75 -11.74 18.33
CA GLY A 93 -6.16 -13.09 17.94
C GLY A 93 -6.92 -13.14 16.61
N GLU A 94 -7.72 -12.11 16.30
CA GLU A 94 -8.46 -12.02 15.04
C GLU A 94 -7.53 -11.70 13.87
N VAL A 95 -6.58 -10.78 14.06
CA VAL A 95 -5.57 -10.46 13.04
C VAL A 95 -4.70 -11.68 12.75
N LYS A 96 -4.30 -12.44 13.77
CA LYS A 96 -3.55 -13.69 13.60
C LYS A 96 -4.33 -14.71 12.77
N LYS A 97 -5.61 -14.96 13.12
CA LYS A 97 -6.48 -15.87 12.35
C LYS A 97 -6.71 -15.38 10.90
N PHE A 98 -6.78 -14.07 10.71
CA PHE A 98 -6.86 -13.51 9.38
C PHE A 98 -5.58 -13.78 8.58
N ALA A 99 -4.40 -13.51 9.16
CA ALA A 99 -3.11 -13.77 8.54
C ALA A 99 -2.98 -15.22 8.07
N GLU A 100 -3.31 -16.18 8.94
CA GLU A 100 -3.25 -17.62 8.65
C GLU A 100 -4.13 -18.07 7.47
N LYS A 101 -5.19 -17.32 7.15
CA LYS A 101 -6.06 -17.59 6.00
C LYS A 101 -5.54 -17.01 4.70
N MET A 102 -4.78 -15.93 4.75
CA MET A 102 -4.26 -15.27 3.56
C MET A 102 -3.19 -16.13 2.87
N ARG A 103 -3.11 -16.02 1.56
CA ARG A 103 -2.16 -16.77 0.72
C ARG A 103 -1.45 -15.82 -0.24
N LEU A 104 -0.13 -16.00 -0.32
CA LEU A 104 0.69 -15.41 -1.36
C LEU A 104 1.45 -16.56 -2.06
N ASN A 105 1.16 -16.79 -3.33
CA ASN A 105 1.72 -17.91 -4.10
C ASN A 105 1.50 -19.27 -3.38
N GLY A 106 0.32 -19.46 -2.77
CA GLY A 106 -0.06 -20.65 -2.03
C GLY A 106 0.51 -20.76 -0.60
N LYS A 107 1.43 -19.89 -0.20
CA LYS A 107 1.99 -19.89 1.17
C LYS A 107 1.04 -19.17 2.13
N PRO A 108 0.85 -19.69 3.36
CA PRO A 108 0.06 -19.00 4.37
C PRO A 108 0.80 -17.77 4.90
N GLY A 109 0.04 -16.73 5.22
CA GLY A 109 0.56 -15.55 5.88
C GLY A 109 0.66 -15.72 7.40
N PHE A 110 1.43 -14.84 8.02
CA PHE A 110 1.57 -14.72 9.47
C PHE A 110 1.79 -13.25 9.86
N LEU A 111 1.71 -12.93 11.14
CA LEU A 111 2.04 -11.58 11.61
C LEU A 111 3.56 -11.34 11.50
N PRO A 112 3.98 -10.14 11.08
CA PRO A 112 5.40 -9.81 11.05
C PRO A 112 5.99 -9.78 12.45
N SER A 113 7.29 -10.05 12.59
CA SER A 113 7.98 -9.82 13.84
C SER A 113 8.23 -8.31 14.04
N LYS A 114 8.25 -7.87 15.29
CA LYS A 114 8.61 -6.49 15.64
C LYS A 114 10.02 -6.14 15.18
N ASP A 115 10.95 -7.10 15.22
CA ASP A 115 12.34 -6.88 14.84
C ASP A 115 12.47 -6.61 13.34
N VAL A 116 11.75 -7.35 12.49
CA VAL A 116 11.70 -7.08 11.04
C VAL A 116 11.15 -5.69 10.75
N LEU A 117 10.07 -5.28 11.42
CA LEU A 117 9.53 -3.95 11.26
C LEU A 117 10.50 -2.87 11.73
N LYS A 118 11.14 -3.06 12.88
CA LYS A 118 12.08 -2.10 13.47
C LYS A 118 13.34 -1.93 12.64
N GLU A 119 13.88 -3.02 12.10
CA GLU A 119 15.10 -3.01 11.28
C GLU A 119 14.89 -2.26 9.96
N HIS A 120 13.74 -2.44 9.34
CA HIS A 120 13.48 -1.93 7.98
C HIS A 120 12.73 -0.60 7.95
N TRP A 121 11.95 -0.25 9.00
CA TRP A 121 11.15 0.97 9.04
C TRP A 121 11.98 2.24 9.28
N GLY A 122 12.91 2.51 8.36
CA GLY A 122 13.77 3.70 8.37
C GLY A 122 13.23 4.84 7.50
N THR A 123 14.01 5.91 7.41
CA THR A 123 13.65 7.11 6.64
C THR A 123 13.33 6.81 5.16
N GLU A 124 14.07 5.88 4.55
CA GLU A 124 13.83 5.51 3.14
C GLU A 124 12.47 4.85 2.96
N GLU A 125 12.15 3.86 3.78
CA GLU A 125 10.87 3.15 3.68
C GLU A 125 9.68 4.08 3.95
N GLN A 126 9.79 4.94 4.97
CA GLN A 126 8.78 5.95 5.28
C GLN A 126 8.56 6.92 4.11
N THR A 127 9.65 7.36 3.47
CA THR A 127 9.58 8.26 2.32
C THR A 127 8.87 7.59 1.14
N ARG A 128 9.23 6.35 0.79
CA ARG A 128 8.61 5.58 -0.29
C ARG A 128 7.15 5.24 0.01
N PHE A 129 6.84 4.89 1.26
CA PHE A 129 5.47 4.66 1.71
C PHE A 129 4.61 5.90 1.53
N THR A 130 5.10 7.07 1.98
CA THR A 130 4.41 8.35 1.84
C THR A 130 4.17 8.72 0.38
N ALA A 131 5.17 8.56 -0.47
CA ALA A 131 5.05 8.84 -1.89
C ALA A 131 4.02 7.91 -2.55
N THR A 132 4.03 6.62 -2.19
CA THR A 132 3.03 5.65 -2.67
C THR A 132 1.62 6.04 -2.24
N VAL A 133 1.40 6.37 -0.96
CA VAL A 133 0.10 6.84 -0.45
C VAL A 133 -0.37 8.10 -1.18
N LYS A 134 0.55 9.02 -1.52
CA LYS A 134 0.22 10.22 -2.29
C LYS A 134 -0.33 9.85 -3.68
N VAL A 135 0.32 8.95 -4.41
CA VAL A 135 -0.18 8.46 -5.71
C VAL A 135 -1.57 7.84 -5.58
N LEU A 136 -1.82 7.06 -4.52
CA LEU A 136 -3.14 6.47 -4.28
C LEU A 136 -4.21 7.54 -4.07
N LYS A 137 -3.93 8.57 -3.25
CA LYS A 137 -4.85 9.69 -3.01
C LYS A 137 -5.13 10.51 -4.26
N GLU A 138 -4.13 10.75 -5.09
CA GLU A 138 -4.28 11.45 -6.37
C GLU A 138 -5.16 10.69 -7.38
N ASN A 139 -5.32 9.37 -7.17
CA ASN A 139 -6.19 8.50 -7.95
C ASN A 139 -7.51 8.13 -7.20
N GLU A 140 -7.91 8.94 -6.22
CA GLU A 140 -9.15 8.79 -5.45
C GLU A 140 -9.25 7.44 -4.71
N ILE A 141 -8.13 6.95 -4.23
CA ILE A 141 -8.09 5.76 -3.39
C ILE A 141 -7.91 6.19 -1.94
N ALA A 142 -8.84 5.76 -1.10
CA ALA A 142 -8.72 5.97 0.34
C ALA A 142 -7.50 5.22 0.88
N ALA A 143 -6.49 5.97 1.23
CA ALA A 143 -5.30 5.47 1.88
C ALA A 143 -5.00 6.41 3.04
N ASP A 144 -5.23 5.95 4.25
CA ASP A 144 -4.89 6.74 5.42
C ASP A 144 -3.37 6.74 5.61
N GLY A 145 -2.86 7.89 5.99
CA GLY A 145 -1.45 8.01 6.34
C GLY A 145 -1.12 7.21 7.61
N TYR A 146 0.09 7.29 8.05
CA TYR A 146 0.82 6.66 9.15
C TYR A 146 0.13 6.40 10.51
N TRP A 147 -1.20 6.49 10.62
CA TRP A 147 -1.89 6.38 11.90
C TRP A 147 -2.23 4.90 12.16
N GLY A 148 -1.75 4.37 13.25
CA GLY A 148 -2.10 3.05 13.74
C GLY A 148 -0.91 2.20 14.15
N CYS A 149 -1.21 1.20 14.97
CA CYS A 149 -0.30 0.13 15.32
C CYS A 149 -0.44 -1.04 14.33
N ILE A 150 0.61 -1.78 14.19
CA ILE A 150 0.64 -3.09 13.53
C ILE A 150 0.87 -4.14 14.61
N TRP A 151 -0.04 -5.08 14.76
CA TRP A 151 0.18 -6.22 15.63
C TRP A 151 1.36 -7.08 15.15
N CYS A 152 2.27 -7.39 16.07
CA CYS A 152 3.41 -8.26 15.82
C CYS A 152 3.11 -9.71 16.21
N SER A 153 3.96 -10.63 15.77
CA SER A 153 3.82 -12.06 16.05
C SER A 153 4.13 -12.42 17.50
N GLU A 154 4.92 -11.59 18.18
CA GLU A 154 5.43 -11.88 19.52
C GLU A 154 4.43 -11.47 20.61
N GLU A 155 4.31 -12.34 21.59
CA GLU A 155 3.62 -12.06 22.84
C GLU A 155 4.55 -11.30 23.80
N TYR A 156 4.02 -10.27 24.46
CA TYR A 156 4.71 -9.59 25.55
C TYR A 156 4.55 -10.36 26.87
N ASN A 157 3.33 -10.85 27.11
CA ASN A 157 2.96 -11.69 28.26
C ASN A 157 1.66 -12.47 27.93
N PRO A 158 1.11 -13.28 28.81
CA PRO A 158 -0.12 -14.03 28.55
C PRO A 158 -1.30 -13.17 28.05
N ASP A 159 -1.41 -11.91 28.51
CA ASP A 159 -2.52 -11.01 28.22
C ASP A 159 -2.14 -9.93 27.19
N GLY A 160 -0.86 -9.76 26.86
CA GLY A 160 -0.34 -8.72 25.98
C GLY A 160 0.43 -9.26 24.79
N ALA A 161 0.41 -8.50 23.69
CA ALA A 161 1.23 -8.75 22.50
C ALA A 161 1.93 -7.46 22.07
N TYR A 162 3.06 -7.60 21.37
CA TYR A 162 3.74 -6.45 20.79
C TYR A 162 2.98 -5.87 19.61
N CYS A 163 3.05 -4.56 19.48
CA CYS A 163 2.62 -3.82 18.32
C CYS A 163 3.73 -2.87 17.86
N PHE A 164 3.70 -2.48 16.60
CA PHE A 164 4.65 -1.54 16.01
C PHE A 164 3.93 -0.31 15.49
N THR A 165 4.33 0.86 15.97
CA THR A 165 3.73 2.13 15.58
C THR A 165 4.41 2.70 14.35
N LEU A 166 3.72 2.71 13.21
CA LEU A 166 4.25 3.24 11.95
C LEU A 166 4.64 4.72 12.03
N LYS A 167 3.86 5.56 12.71
CA LYS A 167 4.14 6.99 12.83
C LYS A 167 5.44 7.29 13.57
N GLY A 168 5.74 6.53 14.61
CA GLY A 168 6.90 6.75 15.48
C GLY A 168 8.08 5.85 15.18
N GLY A 169 7.88 4.76 14.45
CA GLY A 169 8.93 3.78 14.16
C GLY A 169 9.44 3.04 15.39
N TYR A 170 8.59 2.78 16.37
CA TYR A 170 8.94 2.08 17.60
C TYR A 170 7.95 0.96 17.93
N ASP A 171 8.44 -0.04 18.64
CA ASP A 171 7.63 -1.10 19.22
C ASP A 171 7.05 -0.69 20.58
N ASP A 172 5.84 -1.12 20.82
CA ASP A 172 5.13 -1.00 22.11
C ASP A 172 4.41 -2.33 22.36
N TRP A 173 3.63 -2.41 23.42
CA TRP A 173 2.79 -3.57 23.69
C TRP A 173 1.40 -3.14 24.14
N ASP A 174 0.43 -4.00 23.88
CA ASP A 174 -0.94 -3.77 24.31
C ASP A 174 -1.65 -5.08 24.67
N SER A 175 -2.81 -4.93 25.33
CA SER A 175 -3.67 -6.08 25.65
C SER A 175 -4.11 -6.77 24.35
N LYS A 176 -4.03 -8.10 24.31
CA LYS A 176 -4.49 -8.91 23.16
C LYS A 176 -5.97 -8.74 22.83
N GLY A 177 -6.76 -8.29 23.81
CA GLY A 177 -8.16 -7.95 23.66
C GLY A 177 -8.41 -6.50 23.30
N ALA A 178 -7.36 -5.67 23.25
CA ALA A 178 -7.52 -4.28 22.88
C ALA A 178 -7.95 -4.15 21.40
N THR A 179 -8.84 -3.22 21.18
CA THR A 179 -9.38 -2.90 19.85
C THR A 179 -9.26 -1.41 19.66
N TYR A 180 -8.28 -1.01 18.84
CA TYR A 180 -8.12 0.40 18.49
C TYR A 180 -8.58 0.61 17.06
N GLY A 181 -9.44 1.58 16.84
CA GLY A 181 -10.01 1.90 15.52
C GLY A 181 -8.98 2.33 14.47
N ASN A 182 -7.70 2.28 14.79
CA ASN A 182 -6.60 2.67 13.91
C ASN A 182 -5.59 1.54 13.64
N ASP A 183 -5.83 0.33 14.14
CA ASP A 183 -4.90 -0.77 13.96
C ASP A 183 -4.96 -1.31 12.53
N ARG A 184 -3.78 -1.45 11.92
CA ARG A 184 -3.64 -1.99 10.58
C ARG A 184 -3.24 -3.44 10.62
N VAL A 185 -3.77 -4.19 9.68
CA VAL A 185 -3.30 -5.55 9.44
C VAL A 185 -2.00 -5.47 8.65
N ALA A 186 -0.97 -6.16 9.15
CA ALA A 186 0.23 -6.43 8.39
C ALA A 186 0.47 -7.93 8.30
N LEU A 187 0.98 -8.37 7.16
CA LEU A 187 1.22 -9.77 6.84
C LEU A 187 2.66 -9.96 6.37
N ALA A 188 3.26 -11.07 6.81
CA ALA A 188 4.51 -11.60 6.27
C ALA A 188 4.26 -13.00 5.68
N PHE A 189 5.14 -13.48 4.76
CA PHE A 189 5.01 -14.76 4.04
C PHE A 189 6.33 -15.50 3.89
#